data_45c63581d8af933d40a01b9a7193a855
#
_entry.id   45c63581d8af933d40a01b9a7193a855
#
_cell.length_a   1.000
_cell.length_b   1.000
_cell.length_c   1.000
_cell.angle_alpha   90.00
_cell.angle_beta   90.00
_cell.angle_gamma   90.00
#
_symmetry.space_group_name_H-M   'P 1'
#
loop_
_entity.id
_entity.type
_entity.pdbx_description
1 polymer ?
#
loop_
_entity_poly.entity_id
_entity_poly.type
_entity_poly.pdbx_seq_one_letter_code
_entity_poly.pdbx_strand_id
1 'polypeptide(L)'
;MQQMQTSLSSIIGTVVHTSGSLTGSAASMRTASDQIHRRIDQQSQQTQQAATAMQEMSASIAEVSRHTQSAAETARNAAETARDGGTIVKQVLGNMHSIATAVSDTSSTVTLLGDDSRRISQIVTVIDEIARKTNLLALNAAIEAARAGDQGRGFAVVAGEVRRLAESTAQATGEIASMIQGIQDRTRTAIASMESGTETVQQGVVTTTQAGEALEKIIGMAERVDRMIAQIAIAASQQTAAADQSSASLDSIHSLSHENLTEMATTAAGIESLRTTAVALEQQVDRFRLQSPADSRLVRSSKASEMHASASFQPA
;
A
#
# COMPACT_ATOMS: atom_id res chain seq x y z
N MET A 1 -36.11 51.23 -78.86
CA MET A 1 -36.52 49.81 -78.88
C MET A 1 -35.27 48.89 -78.72
N GLN A 2 -34.19 48.99 -79.52
CA GLN A 2 -32.99 48.14 -79.39
C GLN A 2 -32.27 48.24 -78.06
N GLN A 3 -32.06 49.45 -77.47
CA GLN A 3 -31.46 49.62 -76.18
C GLN A 3 -32.25 48.92 -75.05
N MET A 4 -33.56 48.94 -75.09
CA MET A 4 -34.44 48.28 -74.13
C MET A 4 -34.35 46.77 -74.23
N GLN A 5 -34.25 46.20 -75.45
CA GLN A 5 -34.06 44.76 -75.68
C GLN A 5 -32.69 44.29 -75.17
N THR A 6 -31.61 45.06 -75.37
CA THR A 6 -30.29 44.73 -74.94
C THR A 6 -30.20 44.77 -73.38
N SER A 7 -30.76 45.78 -72.74
CA SER A 7 -30.84 45.88 -71.27
C SER A 7 -31.66 44.73 -70.67
N LEU A 8 -32.81 44.39 -71.27
CA LEU A 8 -33.63 43.27 -70.80
C LEU A 8 -32.90 41.93 -70.93
N SER A 9 -32.22 41.71 -72.08
CA SER A 9 -31.43 40.50 -72.31
C SER A 9 -30.27 40.37 -71.30
N SER A 10 -29.60 41.48 -70.93
CA SER A 10 -28.56 41.54 -69.93
C SER A 10 -29.13 41.21 -68.55
N ILE A 11 -30.25 41.78 -68.16
CA ILE A 11 -30.90 41.49 -66.86
C ILE A 11 -31.27 40.00 -66.77
N ILE A 12 -31.88 39.46 -67.82
CA ILE A 12 -32.27 38.06 -67.94
C ILE A 12 -31.03 37.17 -67.78
N GLY A 13 -29.92 37.48 -68.46
CA GLY A 13 -28.67 36.76 -68.33
C GLY A 13 -28.10 36.76 -66.90
N THR A 14 -28.18 37.93 -66.26
CA THR A 14 -27.74 38.07 -64.86
C THR A 14 -28.60 37.23 -63.88
N VAL A 15 -29.92 37.26 -64.08
CA VAL A 15 -30.87 36.48 -63.25
C VAL A 15 -30.63 34.97 -63.40
N VAL A 16 -30.44 34.47 -64.65
CA VAL A 16 -30.12 33.05 -64.90
C VAL A 16 -28.79 32.64 -64.19
N HIS A 17 -27.75 33.46 -64.34
CA HIS A 17 -26.51 33.20 -63.74
C HIS A 17 -26.57 33.17 -62.17
N THR A 18 -27.32 34.16 -61.64
CA THR A 18 -27.52 34.25 -60.17
C THR A 18 -28.35 33.08 -59.63
N SER A 19 -29.44 32.68 -60.36
CA SER A 19 -30.24 31.51 -60.01
C SER A 19 -29.44 30.21 -60.03
N GLY A 20 -28.60 30.01 -61.05
CA GLY A 20 -27.69 28.84 -61.12
C GLY A 20 -26.70 28.82 -60.03
N SER A 21 -26.10 29.98 -59.67
CA SER A 21 -25.20 30.13 -58.53
C SER A 21 -25.90 29.86 -57.18
N LEU A 22 -27.13 30.30 -57.00
CA LEU A 22 -27.94 30.07 -55.81
C LEU A 22 -28.29 28.57 -55.65
N THR A 23 -28.62 27.87 -56.74
CA THR A 23 -28.89 26.43 -56.79
C THR A 23 -27.62 25.65 -56.37
N GLY A 24 -26.46 26.04 -56.91
CA GLY A 24 -25.15 25.43 -56.51
C GLY A 24 -24.81 25.67 -55.05
N SER A 25 -25.05 26.88 -54.55
CA SER A 25 -24.84 27.21 -53.12
C SER A 25 -25.79 26.42 -52.22
N ALA A 26 -27.06 26.29 -52.58
CA ALA A 26 -28.03 25.48 -51.83
C ALA A 26 -27.61 23.99 -51.77
N ALA A 27 -27.09 23.41 -52.86
CA ALA A 27 -26.60 22.05 -52.91
C ALA A 27 -25.38 21.87 -51.99
N SER A 28 -24.43 22.81 -52.01
CA SER A 28 -23.26 22.81 -51.12
C SER A 28 -23.67 22.93 -49.65
N MET A 29 -24.61 23.83 -49.32
CA MET A 29 -25.15 23.99 -47.96
C MET A 29 -25.85 22.70 -47.48
N ARG A 30 -26.60 22.01 -48.36
CA ARG A 30 -27.24 20.73 -48.04
C ARG A 30 -26.20 19.66 -47.65
N THR A 31 -25.13 19.52 -48.43
CA THR A 31 -24.05 18.59 -48.16
C THR A 31 -23.37 18.90 -46.80
N ALA A 32 -23.11 20.18 -46.51
CA ALA A 32 -22.55 20.62 -45.23
C ALA A 32 -23.51 20.32 -44.07
N SER A 33 -24.82 20.57 -44.25
CA SER A 33 -25.84 20.24 -43.23
C SER A 33 -25.90 18.75 -42.93
N ASP A 34 -25.87 17.89 -43.94
CA ASP A 34 -25.85 16.44 -43.77
C ASP A 34 -24.57 15.95 -43.07
N GLN A 35 -23.44 16.61 -43.30
CA GLN A 35 -22.18 16.32 -42.57
C GLN A 35 -22.26 16.74 -41.09
N ILE A 36 -22.83 17.91 -40.80
CA ILE A 36 -23.03 18.38 -39.42
C ILE A 36 -23.98 17.44 -38.70
N HIS A 37 -25.08 17.02 -39.31
CA HIS A 37 -26.01 16.06 -38.70
C HIS A 37 -25.28 14.77 -38.27
N ARG A 38 -24.49 14.16 -39.17
CA ARG A 38 -23.71 12.97 -38.85
C ARG A 38 -22.70 13.19 -37.72
N ARG A 39 -22.09 14.38 -37.64
CA ARG A 39 -21.17 14.72 -36.54
C ARG A 39 -21.87 14.86 -35.19
N ILE A 40 -23.10 15.40 -35.20
CA ILE A 40 -23.91 15.50 -33.97
C ILE A 40 -24.31 14.11 -33.47
N ASP A 41 -24.67 13.17 -34.36
CA ASP A 41 -24.95 11.78 -33.98
C ASP A 41 -23.74 11.11 -33.37
N GLN A 42 -22.56 11.28 -33.98
CA GLN A 42 -21.29 10.77 -33.41
C GLN A 42 -20.96 11.40 -32.05
N GLN A 43 -21.16 12.72 -31.93
CA GLN A 43 -20.95 13.44 -30.66
C GLN A 43 -21.90 12.92 -29.56
N SER A 44 -23.16 12.67 -29.88
CA SER A 44 -24.16 12.11 -28.96
C SER A 44 -23.72 10.73 -28.44
N GLN A 45 -23.25 9.85 -29.34
CA GLN A 45 -22.72 8.53 -28.95
C GLN A 45 -21.49 8.65 -28.05
N GLN A 46 -20.55 9.54 -28.39
CA GLN A 46 -19.34 9.76 -27.55
C GLN A 46 -19.71 10.33 -26.18
N THR A 47 -20.66 11.26 -26.11
CA THR A 47 -21.17 11.83 -24.87
C THR A 47 -21.80 10.74 -23.98
N GLN A 48 -22.59 9.83 -24.57
CA GLN A 48 -23.17 8.70 -23.84
C GLN A 48 -22.12 7.74 -23.31
N GLN A 49 -21.09 7.43 -24.10
CA GLN A 49 -19.96 6.59 -23.62
C GLN A 49 -19.19 7.27 -22.50
N ALA A 50 -18.94 8.59 -22.63
CA ALA A 50 -18.29 9.35 -21.57
C ALA A 50 -19.12 9.40 -20.28
N ALA A 51 -20.45 9.54 -20.38
CA ALA A 51 -21.36 9.49 -19.24
C ALA A 51 -21.29 8.14 -18.49
N THR A 52 -21.28 7.02 -19.25
CA THR A 52 -21.09 5.69 -18.66
C THR A 52 -19.74 5.57 -17.95
N ALA A 53 -18.65 6.05 -18.56
CA ALA A 53 -17.32 6.05 -17.94
C ALA A 53 -17.26 6.91 -16.66
N MET A 54 -18.01 8.04 -16.61
CA MET A 54 -18.15 8.86 -15.41
C MET A 54 -18.90 8.13 -14.28
N GLN A 55 -19.92 7.34 -14.61
CA GLN A 55 -20.62 6.50 -13.62
C GLN A 55 -19.72 5.41 -13.05
N GLU A 56 -18.94 4.73 -13.89
CA GLU A 56 -17.94 3.74 -13.46
C GLU A 56 -16.84 4.39 -12.60
N MET A 57 -16.40 5.60 -12.98
CA MET A 57 -15.45 6.37 -12.20
C MET A 57 -16.00 6.71 -10.81
N SER A 58 -17.23 7.17 -10.71
CA SER A 58 -17.87 7.48 -9.41
C SER A 58 -17.99 6.25 -8.53
N ALA A 59 -18.34 5.09 -9.10
CA ALA A 59 -18.37 3.82 -8.38
C ALA A 59 -16.98 3.41 -7.87
N SER A 60 -15.93 3.56 -8.70
CA SER A 60 -14.54 3.28 -8.32
C SER A 60 -14.05 4.21 -7.21
N ILE A 61 -14.40 5.50 -7.26
CA ILE A 61 -14.03 6.46 -6.20
C ILE A 61 -14.71 6.09 -4.87
N ALA A 62 -15.98 5.67 -4.90
CA ALA A 62 -16.69 5.19 -3.71
C ALA A 62 -16.02 3.94 -3.11
N GLU A 63 -15.55 3.03 -3.95
CA GLU A 63 -14.80 1.85 -3.52
C GLU A 63 -13.44 2.23 -2.91
N VAL A 64 -12.69 3.14 -3.54
CA VAL A 64 -11.44 3.70 -2.99
C VAL A 64 -11.68 4.31 -1.63
N SER A 65 -12.76 5.10 -1.46
CA SER A 65 -13.11 5.70 -0.17
C SER A 65 -13.36 4.65 0.91
N ARG A 66 -14.10 3.59 0.59
CA ARG A 66 -14.36 2.48 1.52
C ARG A 66 -13.07 1.73 1.91
N HIS A 67 -12.21 1.43 0.93
CA HIS A 67 -10.93 0.78 1.19
C HIS A 67 -9.99 1.65 2.02
N THR A 68 -9.98 2.95 1.78
CA THR A 68 -9.23 3.95 2.53
C THR A 68 -9.65 3.94 4.01
N GLN A 69 -10.95 3.89 4.28
CA GLN A 69 -11.48 3.83 5.64
C GLN A 69 -11.09 2.52 6.36
N SER A 70 -11.20 1.38 5.68
CA SER A 70 -10.77 0.09 6.23
C SER A 70 -9.26 0.02 6.50
N ALA A 71 -8.45 0.62 5.61
CA ALA A 71 -7.00 0.72 5.80
C ALA A 71 -6.64 1.61 6.99
N ALA A 72 -7.37 2.72 7.22
CA ALA A 72 -7.20 3.57 8.40
C ALA A 72 -7.45 2.81 9.71
N GLU A 73 -8.53 2.05 9.75
CA GLU A 73 -8.86 1.22 10.90
C GLU A 73 -7.78 0.16 11.16
N THR A 74 -7.33 -0.51 10.10
CA THR A 74 -6.25 -1.52 10.18
C THR A 74 -4.95 -0.89 10.70
N ALA A 75 -4.58 0.29 10.22
CA ALA A 75 -3.37 0.98 10.67
C ALA A 75 -3.47 1.39 12.16
N ARG A 76 -4.62 1.87 12.61
CA ARG A 76 -4.86 2.21 14.02
C ARG A 76 -4.78 0.99 14.92
N ASN A 77 -5.42 -0.11 14.53
CA ASN A 77 -5.38 -1.38 15.27
C ASN A 77 -3.95 -1.93 15.35
N ALA A 78 -3.16 -1.81 14.27
CA ALA A 78 -1.75 -2.20 14.27
C ALA A 78 -0.92 -1.33 15.23
N ALA A 79 -1.15 -0.02 15.27
CA ALA A 79 -0.48 0.89 16.20
C ALA A 79 -0.85 0.59 17.66
N GLU A 80 -2.12 0.30 17.94
CA GLU A 80 -2.60 -0.08 19.27
C GLU A 80 -1.97 -1.40 19.72
N THR A 81 -2.03 -2.44 18.89
CA THR A 81 -1.40 -3.74 19.17
C THR A 81 0.09 -3.61 19.43
N ALA A 82 0.79 -2.75 18.67
CA ALA A 82 2.21 -2.50 18.88
C ALA A 82 2.48 -1.74 20.19
N ARG A 83 1.62 -0.81 20.61
CA ARG A 83 1.72 -0.12 21.91
C ARG A 83 1.53 -1.09 23.08
N ASP A 84 0.53 -1.97 22.98
CA ASP A 84 0.28 -3.01 23.98
C ASP A 84 1.47 -3.96 24.09
N GLY A 85 2.01 -4.41 22.94
CA GLY A 85 3.24 -5.18 22.88
C GLY A 85 4.43 -4.45 23.52
N GLY A 86 4.57 -3.15 23.27
CA GLY A 86 5.58 -2.29 23.89
C GLY A 86 5.46 -2.22 25.42
N THR A 87 4.24 -2.23 25.93
CA THR A 87 3.98 -2.28 27.38
C THR A 87 4.45 -3.62 27.99
N ILE A 88 4.15 -4.73 27.30
CA ILE A 88 4.62 -6.07 27.71
C ILE A 88 6.14 -6.14 27.69
N VAL A 89 6.79 -5.61 26.64
CA VAL A 89 8.25 -5.56 26.54
C VAL A 89 8.87 -4.78 27.69
N LYS A 90 8.32 -3.64 28.07
CA LYS A 90 8.78 -2.87 29.25
C LYS A 90 8.67 -3.66 30.54
N GLN A 91 7.59 -4.43 30.72
CA GLN A 91 7.42 -5.30 31.88
C GLN A 91 8.44 -6.44 31.88
N VAL A 92 8.73 -7.04 30.74
CA VAL A 92 9.77 -8.08 30.60
C VAL A 92 11.16 -7.52 30.95
N LEU A 93 11.48 -6.31 30.49
CA LEU A 93 12.74 -5.62 30.86
C LEU A 93 12.84 -5.42 32.37
N GLY A 94 11.77 -4.99 33.03
CA GLY A 94 11.71 -4.89 34.49
C GLY A 94 11.94 -6.22 35.18
N ASN A 95 11.33 -7.29 34.68
CA ASN A 95 11.53 -8.65 35.23
C ASN A 95 12.98 -9.13 35.02
N MET A 96 13.59 -8.90 33.86
CA MET A 96 14.98 -9.24 33.57
C MET A 96 15.95 -8.52 34.55
N HIS A 97 15.67 -7.25 34.84
CA HIS A 97 16.46 -6.50 35.83
C HIS A 97 16.35 -7.08 37.24
N SER A 98 15.14 -7.48 37.64
CA SER A 98 14.91 -8.16 38.92
C SER A 98 15.64 -9.52 39.01
N ILE A 99 15.62 -10.29 37.91
CA ILE A 99 16.36 -11.56 37.83
C ILE A 99 17.87 -11.33 37.92
N ALA A 100 18.40 -10.32 37.20
CA ALA A 100 19.83 -9.96 37.29
C ALA A 100 20.25 -9.65 38.72
N THR A 101 19.45 -8.86 39.44
CA THR A 101 19.71 -8.54 40.88
C THR A 101 19.68 -9.80 41.74
N ALA A 102 18.67 -10.65 41.58
CA ALA A 102 18.54 -11.88 42.36
C ALA A 102 19.70 -12.87 42.12
N VAL A 103 20.18 -12.99 40.87
CA VAL A 103 21.34 -13.82 40.51
C VAL A 103 22.61 -13.24 41.16
N SER A 104 22.80 -11.92 41.12
CA SER A 104 23.94 -11.23 41.74
C SER A 104 23.98 -11.43 43.26
N ASP A 105 22.84 -11.26 43.94
CA ASP A 105 22.73 -11.43 45.39
C ASP A 105 22.98 -12.88 45.78
N THR A 106 22.47 -13.83 45.02
CA THR A 106 22.70 -15.27 45.22
C THR A 106 24.17 -15.60 45.01
N SER A 107 24.80 -15.06 43.96
CA SER A 107 26.24 -15.25 43.70
C SER A 107 27.11 -14.75 44.87
N SER A 108 26.79 -13.58 45.41
CA SER A 108 27.46 -13.03 46.60
C SER A 108 27.32 -13.96 47.80
N THR A 109 26.11 -14.46 48.06
CA THR A 109 25.84 -15.38 49.17
C THR A 109 26.61 -16.70 49.05
N VAL A 110 26.65 -17.26 47.85
CA VAL A 110 27.39 -18.52 47.56
C VAL A 110 28.89 -18.30 47.64
N THR A 111 29.39 -17.12 47.28
CA THR A 111 30.81 -16.76 47.44
C THR A 111 31.19 -16.72 48.92
N LEU A 112 30.36 -16.11 49.78
CA LEU A 112 30.57 -16.10 51.23
C LEU A 112 30.56 -17.53 51.80
N LEU A 113 29.66 -18.41 51.34
CA LEU A 113 29.65 -19.82 51.75
C LEU A 113 30.96 -20.55 51.39
N GLY A 114 31.51 -20.22 50.21
CA GLY A 114 32.82 -20.73 49.78
C GLY A 114 33.93 -20.28 50.68
N ASP A 115 33.93 -19.02 51.13
CA ASP A 115 34.92 -18.48 52.06
C ASP A 115 34.82 -19.12 53.49
N ASP A 116 33.60 -19.27 53.97
CA ASP A 116 33.35 -19.94 55.27
C ASP A 116 33.76 -21.40 55.18
N SER A 117 33.51 -22.11 54.11
CA SER A 117 33.97 -23.50 53.91
C SER A 117 35.47 -23.59 53.87
N ARG A 118 36.21 -22.61 53.35
CA ARG A 118 37.66 -22.54 53.39
C ARG A 118 38.19 -22.38 54.89
N ARG A 119 37.54 -21.51 55.64
CA ARG A 119 37.86 -21.31 57.07
C ARG A 119 37.61 -22.58 57.86
N ILE A 120 36.47 -23.27 57.64
CA ILE A 120 36.17 -24.55 58.30
C ILE A 120 37.26 -25.60 57.98
N SER A 121 37.66 -25.68 56.67
CA SER A 121 38.72 -26.59 56.24
C SER A 121 40.03 -26.36 57.01
N GLN A 122 40.39 -25.10 57.26
CA GLN A 122 41.58 -24.76 58.06
C GLN A 122 41.43 -25.22 59.50
N ILE A 123 40.27 -25.03 60.13
CA ILE A 123 39.99 -25.47 61.50
C ILE A 123 40.09 -27.01 61.62
N VAL A 124 39.49 -27.74 60.66
CA VAL A 124 39.49 -29.18 60.56
C VAL A 124 40.95 -29.73 60.49
N THR A 125 41.78 -29.07 59.64
CA THR A 125 43.22 -29.42 59.58
C THR A 125 43.94 -29.27 60.93
N VAL A 126 43.68 -28.19 61.67
CA VAL A 126 44.26 -27.98 63.00
C VAL A 126 43.79 -29.06 64.01
N ILE A 127 42.48 -29.44 63.94
CA ILE A 127 41.94 -30.49 64.84
C ILE A 127 42.60 -31.85 64.51
N ASP A 128 42.79 -32.18 63.22
CA ASP A 128 43.49 -33.41 62.81
C ASP A 128 44.93 -33.43 63.32
N GLU A 129 45.63 -32.28 63.20
CA GLU A 129 47.00 -32.17 63.80
C GLU A 129 46.99 -32.37 65.27
N ILE A 130 46.03 -31.81 66.02
CA ILE A 130 45.88 -32.00 67.45
C ILE A 130 45.62 -33.49 67.78
N ALA A 131 44.73 -34.12 67.07
CA ALA A 131 44.41 -35.54 67.22
C ALA A 131 45.63 -36.40 67.00
N ARG A 132 46.40 -36.17 65.91
CA ARG A 132 47.66 -36.89 65.63
C ARG A 132 48.70 -36.69 66.76
N LYS A 133 48.92 -35.46 67.27
CA LYS A 133 49.80 -35.15 68.38
C LYS A 133 49.33 -35.86 69.67
N THR A 134 48.02 -35.86 69.94
CA THR A 134 47.42 -36.52 71.10
C THR A 134 47.61 -38.05 71.00
N ASN A 135 47.44 -38.62 69.82
CA ASN A 135 47.69 -40.04 69.54
C ASN A 135 49.16 -40.41 69.85
N LEU A 136 50.12 -39.57 69.43
CA LEU A 136 51.53 -39.73 69.68
C LEU A 136 51.84 -39.60 71.18
N LEU A 137 51.28 -38.64 71.89
CA LEU A 137 51.41 -38.44 73.30
C LEU A 137 50.85 -39.63 74.10
N ALA A 138 49.68 -40.12 73.73
CA ALA A 138 49.06 -41.33 74.33
C ALA A 138 49.86 -42.59 74.08
N LEU A 139 50.47 -42.75 72.92
CA LEU A 139 51.38 -43.88 72.63
C LEU A 139 52.60 -43.83 73.48
N ASN A 140 53.24 -42.65 73.66
CA ASN A 140 54.39 -42.49 74.52
C ASN A 140 54.04 -42.78 75.99
N ALA A 141 52.87 -42.32 76.46
CA ALA A 141 52.37 -42.61 77.81
C ALA A 141 52.08 -44.10 78.00
N ALA A 142 51.54 -44.79 77.01
CA ALA A 142 51.32 -46.23 77.07
C ALA A 142 52.63 -47.02 77.13
N ILE A 143 53.64 -46.60 76.40
CA ILE A 143 54.97 -47.18 76.43
C ILE A 143 55.61 -47.03 77.85
N GLU A 144 55.53 -45.83 78.41
CA GLU A 144 56.12 -45.57 79.74
C GLU A 144 55.34 -46.27 80.86
N ALA A 145 54.01 -46.37 80.71
CA ALA A 145 53.16 -47.16 81.62
C ALA A 145 53.51 -48.66 81.56
N ALA A 146 53.79 -49.24 80.37
CA ALA A 146 54.29 -50.60 80.24
C ALA A 146 55.69 -50.81 80.88
N ARG A 147 56.51 -49.80 80.80
CA ARG A 147 57.87 -49.79 81.37
C ARG A 147 57.87 -49.78 82.90
N ALA A 148 56.82 -49.19 83.56
CA ALA A 148 56.63 -49.15 85.00
C ALA A 148 56.05 -50.47 85.55
N GLY A 149 55.84 -51.50 84.77
CA GLY A 149 55.35 -52.81 85.16
C GLY A 149 54.00 -52.76 85.88
N ASP A 150 53.84 -53.48 87.01
CA ASP A 150 52.56 -53.56 87.73
C ASP A 150 52.04 -52.22 88.26
N GLN A 151 52.94 -51.27 88.58
CA GLN A 151 52.57 -49.92 89.02
C GLN A 151 52.00 -49.04 87.93
N GLY A 152 52.24 -49.38 86.67
CA GLY A 152 51.78 -48.63 85.56
C GLY A 152 50.43 -49.09 85.01
N ARG A 153 49.77 -50.16 85.43
CA ARG A 153 48.55 -50.75 84.82
C ARG A 153 47.40 -49.80 84.69
N GLY A 154 47.12 -48.96 85.71
CA GLY A 154 46.04 -47.95 85.62
C GLY A 154 46.32 -46.87 84.58
N PHE A 155 47.58 -46.40 84.50
CA PHE A 155 48.04 -45.46 83.52
C PHE A 155 47.97 -46.01 82.04
N ALA A 156 48.31 -47.31 81.89
CA ALA A 156 48.27 -47.98 80.60
C ALA A 156 46.81 -48.02 80.00
N VAL A 157 45.80 -48.26 80.87
CA VAL A 157 44.39 -48.27 80.48
C VAL A 157 43.94 -46.86 80.04
N VAL A 158 44.29 -45.81 80.80
CA VAL A 158 43.98 -44.42 80.47
C VAL A 158 44.67 -44.02 79.17
N ALA A 159 45.95 -44.32 78.99
CA ALA A 159 46.71 -44.05 77.77
C ALA A 159 46.07 -44.74 76.52
N GLY A 160 45.65 -46.02 76.71
CA GLY A 160 44.93 -46.75 75.68
C GLY A 160 43.59 -46.10 75.26
N GLU A 161 42.84 -45.59 76.24
CA GLU A 161 41.56 -44.90 75.97
C GLU A 161 41.75 -43.54 75.33
N VAL A 162 42.75 -42.75 75.76
CA VAL A 162 43.13 -41.48 75.12
C VAL A 162 43.58 -41.71 73.66
N ARG A 163 44.39 -42.78 73.45
CA ARG A 163 44.79 -43.13 72.07
C ARG A 163 43.61 -43.49 71.18
N ARG A 164 42.66 -44.32 71.66
CA ARG A 164 41.46 -44.68 70.94
C ARG A 164 40.58 -43.46 70.59
N LEU A 165 40.45 -42.51 71.53
CA LEU A 165 39.74 -41.27 71.31
C LEU A 165 40.40 -40.39 70.25
N ALA A 166 41.76 -40.30 70.29
CA ALA A 166 42.53 -39.54 69.28
C ALA A 166 42.43 -40.15 67.89
N GLU A 167 42.48 -41.48 67.77
CA GLU A 167 42.27 -42.21 66.51
C GLU A 167 40.81 -41.94 65.93
N SER A 168 39.80 -42.06 66.83
CA SER A 168 38.41 -41.76 66.44
C SER A 168 38.23 -40.30 66.04
N THR A 169 38.91 -39.35 66.69
CA THR A 169 38.86 -37.92 66.32
C THR A 169 39.54 -37.68 65.00
N ALA A 170 40.70 -38.32 64.72
CA ALA A 170 41.34 -38.19 63.38
C ALA A 170 40.49 -38.77 62.25
N GLN A 171 39.81 -39.90 62.51
CA GLN A 171 38.85 -40.44 61.49
C GLN A 171 37.72 -39.49 61.25
N ALA A 172 37.03 -38.94 62.26
CA ALA A 172 35.94 -38.02 62.15
C ALA A 172 36.34 -36.72 61.42
N THR A 173 37.57 -36.19 61.77
CA THR A 173 38.11 -35.01 61.06
C THR A 173 38.37 -35.30 59.56
N GLY A 174 38.82 -36.50 59.19
CA GLY A 174 38.99 -36.92 57.80
C GLY A 174 37.66 -36.96 57.03
N GLU A 175 36.61 -37.46 57.69
CA GLU A 175 35.26 -37.48 57.10
C GLU A 175 34.71 -36.05 56.90
N ILE A 176 34.89 -35.15 57.89
CA ILE A 176 34.51 -33.74 57.80
C ILE A 176 35.29 -33.03 56.68
N ALA A 177 36.60 -33.27 56.56
CA ALA A 177 37.46 -32.69 55.52
C ALA A 177 36.94 -33.06 54.12
N SER A 178 36.56 -34.35 53.94
CA SER A 178 35.95 -34.80 52.66
C SER A 178 34.61 -34.10 52.37
N MET A 179 33.75 -33.94 53.38
CA MET A 179 32.47 -33.21 53.21
C MET A 179 32.71 -31.77 52.87
N ILE A 180 33.67 -31.09 53.55
CA ILE A 180 34.00 -29.67 53.23
C ILE A 180 34.55 -29.52 51.81
N GLN A 181 35.41 -30.44 51.36
CA GLN A 181 35.92 -30.45 50.00
C GLN A 181 34.75 -30.58 49.00
N GLY A 182 33.78 -31.47 49.24
CA GLY A 182 32.56 -31.59 48.43
C GLY A 182 31.70 -30.34 48.41
N ILE A 183 31.63 -29.62 49.57
CA ILE A 183 30.92 -28.31 49.60
C ILE A 183 31.66 -27.28 48.76
N GLN A 184 32.96 -27.16 48.85
CA GLN A 184 33.79 -26.22 48.09
C GLN A 184 33.66 -26.46 46.58
N ASP A 185 33.67 -27.71 46.13
CA ASP A 185 33.54 -28.05 44.72
C ASP A 185 32.16 -27.72 44.19
N ARG A 186 31.09 -28.02 44.95
CA ARG A 186 29.70 -27.65 44.59
C ARG A 186 29.51 -26.13 44.57
N THR A 187 30.11 -25.42 45.53
CA THR A 187 30.06 -23.95 45.60
C THR A 187 30.72 -23.32 44.34
N ARG A 188 31.90 -23.84 43.94
CA ARG A 188 32.59 -23.39 42.72
C ARG A 188 31.75 -23.62 41.46
N THR A 189 31.10 -24.79 41.37
CA THR A 189 30.17 -25.09 40.25
C THR A 189 28.97 -24.16 40.27
N ALA A 190 28.41 -23.84 41.44
CA ALA A 190 27.27 -22.93 41.57
C ALA A 190 27.64 -21.49 41.13
N ILE A 191 28.83 -20.99 41.49
CA ILE A 191 29.33 -19.67 41.05
C ILE A 191 29.47 -19.62 39.55
N ALA A 192 30.09 -20.61 38.91
CA ALA A 192 30.22 -20.68 37.46
C ALA A 192 28.83 -20.70 36.73
N SER A 193 27.86 -21.43 37.31
CA SER A 193 26.48 -21.44 36.79
C SER A 193 25.78 -20.07 36.90
N MET A 194 26.05 -19.33 37.97
CA MET A 194 25.51 -17.97 38.18
C MET A 194 26.15 -16.96 37.25
N GLU A 195 27.45 -17.06 36.96
CA GLU A 195 28.11 -16.21 35.96
C GLU A 195 27.49 -16.42 34.57
N SER A 196 27.30 -17.66 34.15
CA SER A 196 26.60 -18.00 32.89
C SER A 196 25.13 -17.53 32.90
N GLY A 197 24.45 -17.63 34.03
CA GLY A 197 23.10 -17.09 34.22
C GLY A 197 23.05 -15.57 34.05
N THR A 198 24.02 -14.85 34.60
CA THR A 198 24.11 -13.38 34.43
C THR A 198 24.31 -12.98 32.98
N GLU A 199 25.17 -13.68 32.24
CA GLU A 199 25.39 -13.45 30.81
C GLU A 199 24.12 -13.69 30.02
N THR A 200 23.39 -14.77 30.30
CA THR A 200 22.10 -15.09 29.66
C THR A 200 21.07 -14.01 29.92
N VAL A 201 20.98 -13.51 31.14
CA VAL A 201 20.05 -12.40 31.46
C VAL A 201 20.43 -11.12 30.72
N GLN A 202 21.73 -10.79 30.68
CA GLN A 202 22.22 -9.62 29.96
C GLN A 202 21.87 -9.70 28.45
N GLN A 203 22.04 -10.86 27.83
CA GLN A 203 21.64 -11.10 26.45
C GLN A 203 20.13 -10.98 26.28
N GLY A 204 19.34 -11.45 27.26
CA GLY A 204 17.88 -11.28 27.30
C GLY A 204 17.47 -9.81 27.32
N VAL A 205 18.14 -8.96 28.10
CA VAL A 205 17.91 -7.50 28.13
C VAL A 205 18.16 -6.88 26.75
N VAL A 206 19.29 -7.21 26.11
CA VAL A 206 19.61 -6.69 24.77
C VAL A 206 18.52 -7.07 23.75
N THR A 207 18.17 -8.34 23.69
CA THR A 207 17.16 -8.84 22.75
C THR A 207 15.78 -8.22 22.99
N THR A 208 15.39 -8.07 24.25
CA THR A 208 14.12 -7.46 24.65
C THR A 208 14.09 -5.96 24.29
N THR A 209 15.20 -5.25 24.46
CA THR A 209 15.33 -3.84 24.04
C THR A 209 15.17 -3.71 22.53
N GLN A 210 15.82 -4.56 21.75
CA GLN A 210 15.66 -4.59 20.29
C GLN A 210 14.21 -4.86 19.85
N ALA A 211 13.51 -5.75 20.56
CA ALA A 211 12.07 -5.99 20.32
C ALA A 211 11.24 -4.73 20.59
N GLY A 212 11.54 -4.00 21.67
CA GLY A 212 10.90 -2.71 21.97
C GLY A 212 11.10 -1.66 20.87
N GLU A 213 12.35 -1.52 20.38
CA GLU A 213 12.65 -0.61 19.26
C GLU A 213 11.91 -1.00 17.96
N ALA A 214 11.77 -2.30 17.71
CA ALA A 214 11.01 -2.78 16.55
C ALA A 214 9.52 -2.41 16.65
N LEU A 215 8.92 -2.53 17.82
CA LEU A 215 7.53 -2.12 18.07
C LEU A 215 7.35 -0.61 17.93
N GLU A 216 8.28 0.21 18.38
CA GLU A 216 8.24 1.67 18.17
C GLU A 216 8.31 2.02 16.68
N LYS A 217 9.12 1.31 15.89
CA LYS A 217 9.15 1.47 14.43
C LYS A 217 7.81 1.11 13.78
N ILE A 218 7.14 0.03 14.26
CA ILE A 218 5.80 -0.36 13.77
C ILE A 218 4.79 0.75 14.06
N ILE A 219 4.79 1.33 15.26
CA ILE A 219 3.93 2.46 15.61
C ILE A 219 4.17 3.64 14.66
N GLY A 220 5.43 4.03 14.46
CA GLY A 220 5.78 5.12 13.55
C GLY A 220 5.42 4.84 12.07
N MET A 221 5.44 3.58 11.64
CA MET A 221 4.95 3.18 10.31
C MET A 221 3.43 3.29 10.21
N ALA A 222 2.70 2.81 11.20
CA ALA A 222 1.24 2.88 11.25
C ALA A 222 0.74 4.33 11.23
N GLU A 223 1.38 5.24 11.97
CA GLU A 223 1.07 6.68 11.94
C GLU A 223 1.37 7.33 10.60
N ARG A 224 2.39 6.87 9.87
CA ARG A 224 2.64 7.34 8.49
C ARG A 224 1.59 6.86 7.53
N VAL A 225 1.14 5.60 7.67
CA VAL A 225 0.03 5.04 6.88
C VAL A 225 -1.25 5.84 7.14
N ASP A 226 -1.60 6.13 8.39
CA ASP A 226 -2.80 6.94 8.73
C ASP A 226 -2.75 8.33 8.06
N ARG A 227 -1.58 8.99 8.04
CA ARG A 227 -1.41 10.28 7.32
C ARG A 227 -1.56 10.14 5.80
N MET A 228 -1.01 9.10 5.19
CA MET A 228 -1.19 8.85 3.75
C MET A 228 -2.66 8.59 3.40
N ILE A 229 -3.36 7.85 4.24
CA ILE A 229 -4.79 7.56 4.12
C ILE A 229 -5.62 8.86 4.15
N ALA A 230 -5.30 9.79 5.06
CA ALA A 230 -5.94 11.09 5.10
C ALA A 230 -5.76 11.88 3.78
N GLN A 231 -4.58 11.81 3.17
CA GLN A 231 -4.33 12.44 1.86
C GLN A 231 -5.12 11.77 0.74
N ILE A 232 -5.22 10.43 0.74
CA ILE A 232 -6.03 9.69 -0.24
C ILE A 232 -7.52 10.04 -0.10
N ALA A 233 -8.02 10.18 1.13
CA ALA A 233 -9.41 10.58 1.38
C ALA A 233 -9.71 11.98 0.81
N ILE A 234 -8.79 12.93 0.98
CA ILE A 234 -8.90 14.28 0.38
C ILE A 234 -8.90 14.19 -1.14
N ALA A 235 -7.98 13.42 -1.73
CA ALA A 235 -7.90 13.24 -3.18
C ALA A 235 -9.16 12.56 -3.74
N ALA A 236 -9.70 11.55 -3.07
CA ALA A 236 -10.96 10.90 -3.45
C ALA A 236 -12.14 11.88 -3.42
N SER A 237 -12.23 12.74 -2.40
CA SER A 237 -13.25 13.79 -2.34
C SER A 237 -13.14 14.79 -3.49
N GLN A 238 -11.92 15.21 -3.85
CA GLN A 238 -11.68 16.07 -5.00
C GLN A 238 -12.04 15.39 -6.32
N GLN A 239 -11.73 14.10 -6.46
CA GLN A 239 -12.12 13.31 -7.62
C GLN A 239 -13.63 13.16 -7.75
N THR A 240 -14.36 12.99 -6.64
CA THR A 240 -15.83 13.00 -6.64
C THR A 240 -16.37 14.31 -7.20
N ALA A 241 -15.90 15.44 -6.69
CA ALA A 241 -16.33 16.76 -7.17
C ALA A 241 -16.01 16.97 -8.66
N ALA A 242 -14.85 16.51 -9.14
CA ALA A 242 -14.47 16.59 -10.54
C ALA A 242 -15.33 15.67 -11.44
N ALA A 243 -15.69 14.47 -10.96
CA ALA A 243 -16.60 13.56 -11.64
C ALA A 243 -18.01 14.15 -11.77
N ASP A 244 -18.54 14.73 -10.71
CA ASP A 244 -19.84 15.40 -10.69
C ASP A 244 -19.86 16.60 -11.68
N GLN A 245 -18.81 17.42 -11.66
CA GLN A 245 -18.64 18.53 -12.60
C GLN A 245 -18.58 18.05 -14.06
N SER A 246 -17.86 16.94 -14.31
CA SER A 246 -17.76 16.36 -15.64
C SER A 246 -19.10 15.79 -16.11
N SER A 247 -19.85 15.13 -15.22
CA SER A 247 -21.21 14.65 -15.51
C SER A 247 -22.16 15.79 -15.88
N ALA A 248 -22.15 16.89 -15.13
CA ALA A 248 -22.95 18.08 -15.45
C ALA A 248 -22.55 18.71 -16.81
N SER A 249 -21.27 18.67 -17.15
CA SER A 249 -20.78 19.13 -18.45
C SER A 249 -21.26 18.23 -19.60
N LEU A 250 -21.27 16.91 -19.39
CA LEU A 250 -21.80 15.95 -20.38
C LEU A 250 -23.31 16.11 -20.61
N ASP A 251 -24.07 16.36 -19.56
CA ASP A 251 -25.51 16.67 -19.66
C ASP A 251 -25.76 17.94 -20.47
N SER A 252 -24.93 18.97 -20.27
CA SER A 252 -24.97 20.21 -21.06
C SER A 252 -24.64 19.95 -22.51
N ILE A 253 -23.62 19.15 -22.84
CA ILE A 253 -23.26 18.76 -24.20
C ILE A 253 -24.39 17.97 -24.86
N HIS A 254 -25.04 17.07 -24.14
CA HIS A 254 -26.18 16.31 -24.62
C HIS A 254 -27.35 17.22 -24.99
N SER A 255 -27.69 18.18 -24.13
CA SER A 255 -28.72 19.19 -24.38
C SER A 255 -28.42 20.03 -25.61
N LEU A 256 -27.18 20.55 -25.73
CA LEU A 256 -26.73 21.35 -26.89
C LEU A 256 -26.76 20.52 -28.19
N SER A 257 -26.40 19.23 -28.12
CA SER A 257 -26.48 18.34 -29.29
C SER A 257 -27.93 18.19 -29.80
N HIS A 258 -28.87 18.09 -28.86
CA HIS A 258 -30.30 18.01 -29.21
C HIS A 258 -30.86 19.33 -29.81
N GLU A 259 -30.42 20.46 -29.24
CA GLU A 259 -30.76 21.80 -29.81
C GLU A 259 -30.19 21.96 -31.21
N ASN A 260 -28.93 21.60 -31.43
CA ASN A 260 -28.28 21.62 -32.73
C ASN A 260 -29.01 20.77 -33.79
N LEU A 261 -29.56 19.60 -33.43
CA LEU A 261 -30.38 18.79 -34.33
C LEU A 261 -31.63 19.55 -34.76
N THR A 262 -32.28 20.26 -33.86
CA THR A 262 -33.48 21.08 -34.15
C THR A 262 -33.15 22.26 -35.07
N GLU A 263 -32.03 22.93 -34.86
CA GLU A 263 -31.53 24.00 -35.69
C GLU A 263 -31.15 23.50 -37.10
N MET A 264 -30.54 22.31 -37.19
CA MET A 264 -30.20 21.69 -38.46
C MET A 264 -31.47 21.36 -39.30
N ALA A 265 -32.53 20.88 -38.66
CA ALA A 265 -33.81 20.66 -39.33
C ALA A 265 -34.38 21.97 -39.91
N THR A 266 -34.31 23.06 -39.16
CA THR A 266 -34.73 24.40 -39.63
C THR A 266 -33.85 24.90 -40.76
N THR A 267 -32.53 24.70 -40.65
CA THR A 267 -31.58 25.06 -41.73
C THR A 267 -31.84 24.26 -43.02
N ALA A 268 -32.09 22.96 -42.91
CA ALA A 268 -32.42 22.10 -44.04
C ALA A 268 -33.70 22.56 -44.75
N ALA A 269 -34.75 22.98 -44.02
CA ALA A 269 -35.97 23.55 -44.58
C ALA A 269 -35.68 24.89 -45.30
N GLY A 270 -34.82 25.75 -44.73
CA GLY A 270 -34.39 27.01 -45.39
C GLY A 270 -33.63 26.76 -46.69
N ILE A 271 -32.70 25.79 -46.71
CA ILE A 271 -31.96 25.41 -47.92
C ILE A 271 -32.91 24.90 -49.02
N GLU A 272 -33.92 24.10 -48.70
CA GLU A 272 -34.89 23.60 -49.67
C GLU A 272 -35.79 24.75 -50.23
N SER A 273 -36.13 25.72 -49.36
CA SER A 273 -36.86 26.94 -49.82
C SER A 273 -36.01 27.77 -50.79
N LEU A 274 -34.72 27.97 -50.51
CA LEU A 274 -33.79 28.65 -51.42
C LEU A 274 -33.68 27.93 -52.77
N ARG A 275 -33.52 26.59 -52.72
CA ARG A 275 -33.49 25.77 -53.95
C ARG A 275 -34.76 25.91 -54.79
N THR A 276 -35.92 25.85 -54.16
CA THR A 276 -37.24 25.97 -54.81
C THR A 276 -37.39 27.35 -55.43
N THR A 277 -36.99 28.40 -54.71
CA THR A 277 -37.00 29.78 -55.17
C THR A 277 -36.08 29.99 -56.39
N ALA A 278 -34.87 29.43 -56.35
CA ALA A 278 -33.93 29.51 -57.45
C ALA A 278 -34.49 28.83 -58.76
N VAL A 279 -35.04 27.61 -58.60
CA VAL A 279 -35.67 26.88 -59.72
C VAL A 279 -36.87 27.64 -60.26
N ALA A 280 -37.72 28.25 -59.44
CA ALA A 280 -38.85 29.06 -59.87
C ALA A 280 -38.41 30.30 -60.65
N LEU A 281 -37.36 30.99 -60.21
CA LEU A 281 -36.74 32.11 -60.93
C LEU A 281 -36.19 31.66 -62.28
N GLU A 282 -35.53 30.55 -62.39
CA GLU A 282 -35.02 29.99 -63.66
C GLU A 282 -36.17 29.70 -64.64
N GLN A 283 -37.25 29.06 -64.16
CA GLN A 283 -38.43 28.77 -64.96
C GLN A 283 -39.15 30.04 -65.42
N GLN A 284 -39.25 31.10 -64.63
CA GLN A 284 -39.82 32.38 -65.03
C GLN A 284 -38.98 33.04 -66.13
N VAL A 285 -37.67 33.00 -66.00
CA VAL A 285 -36.78 33.59 -67.00
C VAL A 285 -36.75 32.82 -68.30
N ASP A 286 -36.86 31.50 -68.27
CA ASP A 286 -36.94 30.68 -69.51
C ASP A 286 -38.17 30.96 -70.34
N ARG A 287 -39.27 31.37 -69.70
CA ARG A 287 -40.49 31.84 -70.49
C ARG A 287 -40.19 33.07 -71.33
N PHE A 288 -39.30 33.93 -70.87
CA PHE A 288 -38.89 35.11 -71.65
C PHE A 288 -37.89 34.75 -72.77
N ARG A 289 -37.07 33.73 -72.64
CA ARG A 289 -36.14 33.23 -73.66
C ARG A 289 -36.89 32.62 -74.87
N LEU A 290 -37.99 31.92 -74.64
CA LEU A 290 -38.80 31.30 -75.73
C LEU A 290 -39.54 32.29 -76.58
N GLN A 291 -39.60 33.59 -76.23
CA GLN A 291 -40.20 34.64 -77.00
C GLN A 291 -39.21 35.48 -77.84
N SER A 292 -37.91 35.10 -77.82
CA SER A 292 -36.89 35.81 -78.63
C SER A 292 -36.98 35.40 -80.13
N PRO A 293 -36.97 36.35 -81.07
CA PRO A 293 -37.22 36.05 -82.50
C PRO A 293 -36.10 35.23 -83.20
N ALA A 294 -35.02 34.93 -82.57
CA ALA A 294 -33.88 34.16 -83.11
C ALA A 294 -34.23 32.68 -83.35
N ASP A 295 -34.99 32.02 -82.47
CA ASP A 295 -35.36 30.60 -82.60
C ASP A 295 -36.43 30.32 -83.65
N SER A 296 -37.23 31.31 -83.96
CA SER A 296 -38.26 31.19 -85.06
C SER A 296 -37.64 31.05 -86.47
N ARG A 297 -36.33 31.38 -86.64
CA ARG A 297 -35.63 31.20 -87.96
C ARG A 297 -35.07 29.76 -88.08
N LEU A 298 -34.67 29.11 -87.04
CA LEU A 298 -34.16 27.74 -87.11
C LEU A 298 -35.25 26.70 -87.30
N VAL A 299 -36.45 26.91 -86.72
CA VAL A 299 -37.62 26.03 -86.90
C VAL A 299 -38.21 26.19 -88.33
N ARG A 300 -38.13 27.39 -88.94
CA ARG A 300 -38.55 27.60 -90.33
C ARG A 300 -37.57 27.00 -91.33
N SER A 301 -36.31 26.98 -91.10
CA SER A 301 -35.25 26.37 -91.92
C SER A 301 -35.35 24.84 -91.96
N SER A 302 -35.65 24.18 -90.88
CA SER A 302 -35.80 22.73 -90.79
C SER A 302 -37.09 22.26 -91.53
N LYS A 303 -38.23 23.02 -91.43
CA LYS A 303 -39.45 22.70 -92.11
C LYS A 303 -39.37 22.92 -93.64
N ALA A 304 -38.54 23.86 -94.09
CA ALA A 304 -38.27 24.07 -95.52
C ALA A 304 -37.38 22.96 -96.12
N SER A 305 -36.50 22.36 -95.35
CA SER A 305 -35.64 21.22 -95.78
C SER A 305 -36.43 19.92 -95.88
N GLU A 306 -37.40 19.68 -94.98
CA GLU A 306 -38.28 18.48 -95.05
C GLU A 306 -39.27 18.52 -96.22
N MET A 307 -39.75 19.71 -96.62
CA MET A 307 -40.68 19.88 -97.81
C MET A 307 -39.97 19.67 -99.13
N HIS A 308 -38.64 19.80 -99.23
CA HIS A 308 -37.88 19.54 -100.46
C HIS A 308 -37.47 18.08 -100.63
N ALA A 309 -37.39 17.32 -99.54
CA ALA A 309 -37.03 15.91 -99.58
C ALA A 309 -38.16 14.97 -99.95
N SER A 310 -39.45 15.43 -99.89
CA SER A 310 -40.62 14.60 -100.20
C SER A 310 -41.08 14.72 -101.66
N ALA A 311 -40.45 15.55 -102.55
CA ALA A 311 -40.87 15.78 -103.94
C ALA A 311 -40.06 14.99 -104.95
N SER A 312 -39.21 14.07 -104.66
CA SER A 312 -38.35 13.35 -105.61
C SER A 312 -38.42 11.81 -105.44
N PHE A 313 -39.59 11.25 -105.27
CA PHE A 313 -39.76 9.80 -105.40
C PHE A 313 -41.05 9.50 -106.20
N GLN A 314 -40.92 9.31 -107.57
CA GLN A 314 -41.82 8.62 -108.37
C GLN A 314 -41.18 7.44 -109.04
N PRO A 315 -41.75 6.24 -108.95
CA PRO A 315 -41.17 5.01 -109.51
C PRO A 315 -41.45 4.82 -110.97
N ALA A 316 -40.61 4.24 -111.70
CA ALA A 316 -40.85 3.49 -112.95
C ALA A 316 -40.58 2.03 -112.69
#